data_c1ef3d5897bb81cda4877c4722c27aef
#
_entry.id   c1ef3d5897bb81cda4877c4722c27aef
#
_cell.length_a   1.000
_cell.length_b   1.000
_cell.length_c   1.000
_cell.angle_alpha   90.00
_cell.angle_beta   90.00
_cell.angle_gamma   90.00
#
_symmetry.space_group_name_H-M   'P 1'
#
loop_
_entity.id
_entity.type
_entity.pdbx_description
1 polymer ?
#
loop_
_entity_poly.entity_id
_entity_poly.type
_entity_poly.pdbx_seq_one_letter_code
_entity_poly.pdbx_strand_id
1 'polypeptide(L)'
;MAAHTRWTRLLEILGDQGHLDVLDAAEQLGCSAATVRRDLDELARQNLLTRTRGGAVVSTVAYDLPLRYKAARKADEKQRIARAAAQLIPSGSTVGINGGTTTSEVARELAVRPEPTGGGGIALTVVTNAINIANELAVRPQIKIVVTGGVARPNSYELVGPLVDTVLRTLALDYTILGVDAVHPRFGAATHDESEAGANRALAECAGTVIVVADSSKLGRRAFAQVCETAAVSILVTDKEAPEDIVEEFTALGIDVLRV
;
A
#
# COMPACT_ATOMS: atom_id res chain seq x y z
N MET A 1 -5.05 26.96 4.33
CA MET A 1 -4.73 25.56 3.90
C MET A 1 -5.03 25.41 2.41
N ALA A 2 -4.12 24.81 1.63
CA ALA A 2 -4.33 24.56 0.20
C ALA A 2 -5.51 23.60 -0.01
N ALA A 3 -6.20 23.70 -1.16
CA ALA A 3 -7.38 22.88 -1.44
C ALA A 3 -7.07 21.37 -1.38
N HIS A 4 -5.96 20.95 -1.97
CA HIS A 4 -5.58 19.53 -1.99
C HIS A 4 -5.31 18.97 -0.58
N THR A 5 -4.62 19.70 0.28
CA THR A 5 -4.39 19.31 1.69
C THR A 5 -5.70 19.19 2.46
N ARG A 6 -6.66 20.07 2.17
CA ARG A 6 -7.98 20.05 2.80
C ARG A 6 -8.80 18.84 2.33
N TRP A 7 -8.74 18.52 1.05
CA TRP A 7 -9.41 17.32 0.49
C TRP A 7 -8.88 16.02 1.09
N THR A 8 -7.55 15.92 1.22
CA THR A 8 -6.92 14.78 1.91
C THR A 8 -7.49 14.64 3.31
N ARG A 9 -7.53 15.74 4.07
CA ARG A 9 -8.03 15.70 5.45
C ARG A 9 -9.53 15.37 5.55
N LEU A 10 -10.37 15.87 4.63
CA LEU A 10 -11.78 15.50 4.55
C LEU A 10 -11.97 14.00 4.27
N LEU A 11 -11.17 13.43 3.37
CA LEU A 11 -11.21 12.00 3.05
C LEU A 11 -10.67 11.13 4.19
N GLU A 12 -9.70 11.62 4.97
CA GLU A 12 -9.21 10.96 6.18
C GLU A 12 -10.32 10.87 7.23
N ILE A 13 -10.94 12.01 7.58
CA ILE A 13 -12.04 12.06 8.55
C ILE A 13 -13.17 11.12 8.11
N LEU A 14 -13.53 11.18 6.83
CA LEU A 14 -14.57 10.33 6.26
C LEU A 14 -14.21 8.84 6.32
N GLY A 15 -12.96 8.49 6.05
CA GLY A 15 -12.47 7.10 6.10
C GLY A 15 -12.45 6.52 7.51
N ASP A 16 -12.17 7.36 8.52
CA ASP A 16 -12.11 6.93 9.92
C ASP A 16 -13.50 6.81 10.56
N GLN A 17 -14.40 7.72 10.24
CA GLN A 17 -15.72 7.84 10.88
C GLN A 17 -16.87 7.22 10.04
N GLY A 18 -16.63 6.92 8.76
CA GLY A 18 -17.65 6.44 7.82
C GLY A 18 -18.62 7.52 7.32
N HIS A 19 -18.73 8.63 8.04
CA HIS A 19 -19.53 9.81 7.71
C HIS A 19 -18.81 11.10 8.11
N LEU A 20 -19.25 12.23 7.54
CA LEU A 20 -18.70 13.54 7.81
C LEU A 20 -19.82 14.57 7.82
N ASP A 21 -19.92 15.36 8.88
CA ASP A 21 -20.78 16.54 8.95
C ASP A 21 -20.01 17.79 8.47
N VAL A 22 -20.70 18.69 7.75
CA VAL A 22 -20.10 19.90 7.20
C VAL A 22 -19.64 20.87 8.28
N LEU A 23 -20.39 21.00 9.38
CA LEU A 23 -20.07 21.97 10.43
C LEU A 23 -18.91 21.48 11.26
N ASP A 24 -18.90 20.21 11.62
CA ASP A 24 -17.81 19.59 12.37
C ASP A 24 -16.48 19.63 11.56
N ALA A 25 -16.57 19.31 10.26
CA ALA A 25 -15.42 19.39 9.38
C ALA A 25 -14.91 20.84 9.19
N ALA A 26 -15.81 21.82 9.13
CA ALA A 26 -15.43 23.23 9.03
C ALA A 26 -14.68 23.70 10.27
N GLU A 27 -15.12 23.30 11.46
CA GLU A 27 -14.45 23.59 12.72
C GLU A 27 -13.07 22.91 12.79
N GLN A 28 -12.99 21.61 12.54
CA GLN A 28 -11.73 20.86 12.56
C GLN A 28 -10.68 21.38 11.57
N LEU A 29 -11.12 21.88 10.41
CA LEU A 29 -10.24 22.36 9.34
C LEU A 29 -9.98 23.87 9.40
N GLY A 30 -10.62 24.61 10.34
CA GLY A 30 -10.47 26.04 10.47
C GLY A 30 -10.90 26.81 9.22
N CYS A 31 -12.00 26.37 8.55
CA CYS A 31 -12.50 26.98 7.33
C CYS A 31 -14.03 27.16 7.35
N SER A 32 -14.60 27.88 6.36
CA SER A 32 -16.05 28.08 6.34
C SER A 32 -16.79 26.84 5.88
N ALA A 33 -18.03 26.63 6.40
CA ALA A 33 -18.93 25.58 5.94
C ALA A 33 -19.21 25.64 4.42
N ALA A 34 -19.19 26.83 3.83
CA ALA A 34 -19.33 27.03 2.39
C ALA A 34 -18.12 26.46 1.62
N THR A 35 -16.90 26.58 2.18
CA THR A 35 -15.69 26.00 1.62
C THR A 35 -15.77 24.46 1.67
N VAL A 36 -16.14 23.90 2.82
CA VAL A 36 -16.31 22.44 2.97
C VAL A 36 -17.35 21.90 1.99
N ARG A 37 -18.51 22.58 1.84
CA ARG A 37 -19.52 22.14 0.86
C ARG A 37 -18.98 22.07 -0.56
N ARG A 38 -18.25 23.09 -1.02
CA ARG A 38 -17.62 23.09 -2.36
C ARG A 38 -16.60 21.96 -2.53
N ASP A 39 -15.79 21.74 -1.50
CA ASP A 39 -14.80 20.67 -1.52
C ASP A 39 -15.47 19.29 -1.58
N LEU A 40 -16.52 19.08 -0.79
CA LEU A 40 -17.28 17.84 -0.83
C LEU A 40 -18.03 17.64 -2.16
N ASP A 41 -18.51 18.71 -2.79
CA ASP A 41 -19.14 18.65 -4.11
C ASP A 41 -18.11 18.28 -5.20
N GLU A 42 -16.88 18.80 -5.08
CA GLU A 42 -15.79 18.45 -5.98
C GLU A 42 -15.36 16.98 -5.81
N LEU A 43 -15.18 16.53 -4.57
CA LEU A 43 -14.85 15.15 -4.25
C LEU A 43 -15.94 14.17 -4.68
N ALA A 44 -17.21 14.58 -4.58
CA ALA A 44 -18.34 13.78 -5.07
C ALA A 44 -18.35 13.66 -6.61
N ARG A 45 -18.01 14.74 -7.34
CA ARG A 45 -17.85 14.69 -8.81
C ARG A 45 -16.72 13.75 -9.24
N GLN A 46 -15.70 13.58 -8.39
CA GLN A 46 -14.62 12.62 -8.59
C GLN A 46 -14.98 11.21 -8.08
N ASN A 47 -16.22 10.97 -7.65
CA ASN A 47 -16.73 9.71 -7.08
C ASN A 47 -15.96 9.25 -5.81
N LEU A 48 -15.30 10.15 -5.09
CA LEU A 48 -14.51 9.84 -3.90
C LEU A 48 -15.36 9.75 -2.62
N LEU A 49 -16.60 10.26 -2.67
CA LEU A 49 -17.57 10.20 -1.57
C LEU A 49 -18.98 10.36 -2.11
N THR A 50 -19.98 10.08 -1.29
CA THR A 50 -21.39 10.30 -1.58
C THR A 50 -21.92 11.45 -0.70
N ARG A 51 -22.57 12.47 -1.34
CA ARG A 51 -23.17 13.59 -0.63
C ARG A 51 -24.42 13.16 0.13
N THR A 52 -24.57 13.73 1.32
CA THR A 52 -25.80 13.65 2.14
C THR A 52 -26.35 15.06 2.44
N ARG A 53 -27.53 15.16 3.10
CA ARG A 53 -28.19 16.46 3.43
C ARG A 53 -27.44 17.29 4.48
N GLY A 54 -26.31 17.02 4.94
CA GLY A 54 -25.55 17.81 5.92
C GLY A 54 -24.06 17.55 5.83
N GLY A 55 -23.67 16.62 4.94
CA GLY A 55 -22.28 16.18 4.89
C GLY A 55 -21.98 15.23 3.76
N ALA A 56 -21.27 14.19 4.08
CA ALA A 56 -20.90 13.11 3.17
C ALA A 56 -20.80 11.78 3.91
N VAL A 57 -20.95 10.69 3.17
CA VAL A 57 -20.65 9.33 3.62
C VAL A 57 -19.65 8.69 2.67
N VAL A 58 -18.95 7.68 3.15
CA VAL A 58 -18.07 6.88 2.30
C VAL A 58 -18.91 6.34 1.13
N SER A 59 -18.49 6.58 -0.09
CA SER A 59 -19.10 5.90 -1.24
C SER A 59 -18.88 4.41 -1.07
N THR A 60 -19.85 3.57 -1.41
CA THR A 60 -19.68 2.12 -1.45
C THR A 60 -18.60 1.68 -2.44
N VAL A 61 -18.22 2.60 -3.35
CA VAL A 61 -17.08 2.45 -4.28
C VAL A 61 -15.78 3.05 -3.72
N ALA A 62 -15.85 3.81 -2.60
CA ALA A 62 -14.70 4.55 -2.04
C ALA A 62 -13.75 3.69 -1.17
N TYR A 63 -13.94 2.36 -1.13
CA TYR A 63 -12.88 1.48 -0.59
C TYR A 63 -11.58 1.56 -1.41
N ASP A 64 -11.65 2.08 -2.64
CA ASP A 64 -10.50 2.27 -3.54
C ASP A 64 -10.13 3.75 -3.72
N LEU A 65 -9.76 4.42 -2.63
CA LEU A 65 -9.24 5.79 -2.67
C LEU A 65 -7.93 5.84 -3.48
N PRO A 66 -7.77 6.81 -4.41
CA PRO A 66 -6.52 7.01 -5.12
C PRO A 66 -5.31 7.13 -4.19
N LEU A 67 -4.21 6.52 -4.60
CA LEU A 67 -2.97 6.42 -3.81
C LEU A 67 -2.51 7.77 -3.23
N ARG A 68 -2.67 8.87 -4.02
CA ARG A 68 -2.31 10.23 -3.60
C ARG A 68 -3.03 10.70 -2.32
N TYR A 69 -4.25 10.20 -2.04
CA TYR A 69 -5.00 10.55 -0.82
C TYR A 69 -4.68 9.61 0.36
N LYS A 70 -4.21 8.39 0.07
CA LYS A 70 -3.76 7.43 1.09
C LYS A 70 -2.36 7.76 1.63
N ALA A 71 -1.56 8.57 0.93
CA ALA A 71 -0.14 8.77 1.25
C ALA A 71 0.09 9.46 2.61
N ALA A 72 -0.70 10.49 2.93
CA ALA A 72 -0.53 11.27 4.17
C ALA A 72 -1.02 10.52 5.42
N ARG A 73 -1.91 9.53 5.26
CA ARG A 73 -2.44 8.77 6.39
C ARG A 73 -1.37 7.87 6.98
N LYS A 74 -1.13 7.97 8.30
CA LYS A 74 -0.11 7.17 9.02
C LYS A 74 1.26 7.21 8.34
N ALA A 75 1.72 8.41 7.94
CA ALA A 75 2.96 8.58 7.19
C ALA A 75 4.19 8.14 8.02
N ASP A 76 4.22 8.48 9.30
CA ASP A 76 5.34 8.13 10.20
C ASP A 76 5.41 6.62 10.44
N GLU A 77 4.26 5.95 10.63
CA GLU A 77 4.18 4.49 10.78
C GLU A 77 4.66 3.80 9.51
N LYS A 78 4.17 4.24 8.33
CA LYS A 78 4.61 3.67 7.05
C LYS A 78 6.11 3.83 6.82
N GLN A 79 6.68 4.96 7.23
CA GLN A 79 8.13 5.17 7.10
C GLN A 79 8.91 4.22 8.03
N ARG A 80 8.48 4.01 9.29
CA ARG A 80 9.12 3.04 10.19
C ARG A 80 9.01 1.62 9.64
N ILE A 81 7.81 1.21 9.21
CA ILE A 81 7.56 -0.09 8.57
C ILE A 81 8.46 -0.27 7.34
N ALA A 82 8.51 0.73 6.48
CA ALA A 82 9.32 0.69 5.26
C ALA A 82 10.81 0.52 5.54
N ARG A 83 11.34 1.26 6.52
CA ARG A 83 12.75 1.14 6.93
C ARG A 83 13.06 -0.25 7.46
N ALA A 84 12.20 -0.81 8.31
CA ALA A 84 12.37 -2.15 8.85
C ALA A 84 12.28 -3.21 7.75
N ALA A 85 11.26 -3.15 6.88
CA ALA A 85 11.11 -4.07 5.76
C ALA A 85 12.30 -4.01 4.79
N ALA A 86 12.79 -2.80 4.49
CA ALA A 86 13.98 -2.64 3.65
C ALA A 86 15.22 -3.31 4.26
N GLN A 87 15.41 -3.28 5.58
CA GLN A 87 16.55 -3.92 6.26
C GLN A 87 16.54 -5.45 6.16
N LEU A 88 15.38 -6.07 5.95
CA LEU A 88 15.26 -7.53 5.76
C LEU A 88 15.79 -8.01 4.41
N ILE A 89 16.00 -7.12 3.45
CA ILE A 89 16.41 -7.49 2.10
C ILE A 89 17.95 -7.46 1.97
N PRO A 90 18.64 -8.57 1.71
CA PRO A 90 20.06 -8.58 1.46
C PRO A 90 20.45 -7.89 0.14
N SER A 91 21.67 -7.37 0.06
CA SER A 91 22.21 -6.89 -1.22
C SER A 91 22.34 -8.05 -2.21
N GLY A 92 22.13 -7.77 -3.49
CA GLY A 92 22.16 -8.78 -4.56
C GLY A 92 20.84 -9.52 -4.76
N SER A 93 19.83 -9.32 -3.88
CA SER A 93 18.55 -10.01 -3.98
C SER A 93 17.70 -9.53 -5.16
N THR A 94 16.80 -10.42 -5.60
CA THR A 94 15.70 -10.12 -6.51
C THR A 94 14.41 -9.94 -5.71
N VAL A 95 13.79 -8.75 -5.78
CA VAL A 95 12.68 -8.35 -4.92
C VAL A 95 11.47 -7.94 -5.75
N GLY A 96 10.32 -8.58 -5.51
CA GLY A 96 9.01 -8.14 -5.99
C GLY A 96 8.47 -7.03 -5.10
N ILE A 97 7.92 -5.97 -5.68
CA ILE A 97 7.27 -4.89 -4.92
C ILE A 97 6.01 -4.47 -5.66
N ASN A 98 4.84 -4.64 -5.02
CA ASN A 98 3.57 -4.18 -5.57
C ASN A 98 3.32 -2.68 -5.30
N GLY A 99 2.25 -2.13 -5.87
CA GLY A 99 1.81 -0.77 -5.59
C GLY A 99 1.30 -0.58 -4.16
N GLY A 100 1.34 0.65 -3.69
CA GLY A 100 0.87 1.02 -2.36
C GLY A 100 1.65 2.18 -1.76
N THR A 101 1.10 2.84 -0.76
CA THR A 101 1.81 3.94 -0.09
C THR A 101 2.97 3.44 0.77
N THR A 102 2.77 2.34 1.49
CA THR A 102 3.83 1.73 2.32
C THR A 102 4.94 1.14 1.46
N THR A 103 4.59 0.44 0.38
CA THR A 103 5.56 -0.13 -0.56
C THR A 103 6.33 0.92 -1.35
N SER A 104 5.71 2.08 -1.63
CA SER A 104 6.44 3.24 -2.18
C SER A 104 7.50 3.76 -1.21
N GLU A 105 7.20 3.81 0.10
CA GLU A 105 8.22 4.16 1.10
C GLU A 105 9.33 3.09 1.19
N VAL A 106 8.98 1.79 1.11
CA VAL A 106 9.99 0.71 1.02
C VAL A 106 10.90 0.90 -0.18
N ALA A 107 10.34 1.20 -1.35
CA ALA A 107 11.13 1.47 -2.55
C ALA A 107 12.11 2.64 -2.35
N ARG A 108 11.69 3.71 -1.66
CA ARG A 108 12.56 4.84 -1.29
C ARG A 108 13.69 4.44 -0.37
N GLU A 109 13.40 3.66 0.67
CA GLU A 109 14.43 3.18 1.61
C GLU A 109 15.45 2.25 0.90
N LEU A 110 14.99 1.43 -0.05
CA LEU A 110 15.87 0.61 -0.89
C LEU A 110 16.73 1.47 -1.83
N ALA A 111 16.18 2.56 -2.35
CA ALA A 111 16.85 3.47 -3.29
C ALA A 111 18.05 4.24 -2.69
N VAL A 112 18.04 4.47 -1.37
CA VAL A 112 19.10 5.21 -0.67
C VAL A 112 20.21 4.31 -0.12
N ARG A 113 20.13 3.00 -0.34
CA ARG A 113 21.19 2.09 0.09
C ARG A 113 22.51 2.40 -0.60
N PRO A 114 23.62 2.31 0.13
CA PRO A 114 24.95 2.48 -0.47
C PRO A 114 25.21 1.42 -1.55
N GLU A 115 25.96 1.81 -2.57
CA GLU A 115 26.45 0.87 -3.57
C GLU A 115 27.30 -0.23 -2.92
N PRO A 116 27.29 -1.46 -3.49
CA PRO A 116 28.18 -2.51 -3.01
C PRO A 116 29.64 -2.07 -3.03
N THR A 117 30.35 -2.34 -1.94
CA THR A 117 31.78 -2.04 -1.83
C THR A 117 32.54 -2.78 -2.92
N GLY A 118 33.02 -2.04 -3.92
CA GLY A 118 33.78 -2.62 -5.08
C GLY A 118 33.50 -1.93 -6.42
N GLY A 119 32.55 -0.96 -6.45
CA GLY A 119 32.26 -0.09 -7.60
C GLY A 119 31.45 -0.76 -8.72
N GLY A 120 30.31 -0.19 -9.07
CA GLY A 120 29.60 -0.45 -10.33
C GLY A 120 28.71 -1.70 -10.41
N GLY A 121 28.47 -2.43 -9.30
CA GLY A 121 27.59 -3.60 -9.28
C GLY A 121 26.11 -3.27 -9.06
N ILE A 122 25.19 -4.13 -9.55
CA ILE A 122 23.77 -4.07 -9.24
C ILE A 122 23.58 -4.46 -7.78
N ALA A 123 23.07 -3.53 -6.98
CA ALA A 123 22.77 -3.76 -5.56
C ALA A 123 21.49 -4.59 -5.35
N LEU A 124 20.47 -4.38 -6.21
CA LEU A 124 19.20 -5.09 -6.17
C LEU A 124 18.61 -5.21 -7.58
N THR A 125 17.86 -6.29 -7.81
CA THR A 125 16.92 -6.36 -8.93
C THR A 125 15.52 -6.21 -8.37
N VAL A 126 14.81 -5.16 -8.75
CA VAL A 126 13.43 -4.93 -8.33
C VAL A 126 12.48 -5.26 -9.47
N VAL A 127 11.52 -6.13 -9.20
CA VAL A 127 10.41 -6.47 -10.11
C VAL A 127 9.15 -5.81 -9.57
N THR A 128 8.49 -4.99 -10.36
CA THR A 128 7.30 -4.26 -9.89
C THR A 128 6.21 -4.17 -10.94
N ASN A 129 4.97 -4.27 -10.49
CA ASN A 129 3.78 -3.91 -11.26
C ASN A 129 3.33 -2.46 -11.00
N ALA A 130 4.09 -1.65 -10.24
CA ALA A 130 3.74 -0.28 -9.89
C ALA A 130 4.52 0.75 -10.69
N ILE A 131 3.82 1.55 -11.50
CA ILE A 131 4.43 2.57 -12.38
C ILE A 131 5.16 3.65 -11.56
N ASN A 132 4.60 4.09 -10.45
CA ASN A 132 5.20 5.09 -9.58
C ASN A 132 6.52 4.59 -8.95
N ILE A 133 6.58 3.33 -8.52
CA ILE A 133 7.79 2.70 -7.98
C ILE A 133 8.83 2.54 -9.09
N ALA A 134 8.41 2.05 -10.26
CA ALA A 134 9.31 1.92 -11.42
C ALA A 134 9.94 3.26 -11.79
N ASN A 135 9.13 4.33 -11.87
CA ASN A 135 9.61 5.67 -12.19
C ASN A 135 10.60 6.21 -11.13
N GLU A 136 10.34 5.98 -9.86
CA GLU A 136 11.20 6.46 -8.77
C GLU A 136 12.56 5.74 -8.74
N LEU A 137 12.57 4.44 -9.03
CA LEU A 137 13.77 3.62 -9.01
C LEU A 137 14.57 3.62 -10.32
N ALA A 138 13.94 3.96 -11.47
CA ALA A 138 14.60 3.93 -12.77
C ALA A 138 15.81 4.87 -12.90
N VAL A 139 15.88 5.90 -12.06
CA VAL A 139 17.02 6.85 -12.02
C VAL A 139 18.16 6.38 -11.09
N ARG A 140 18.08 5.19 -10.51
CA ARG A 140 19.05 4.63 -9.58
C ARG A 140 19.93 3.59 -10.28
N PRO A 141 21.17 3.93 -10.68
CA PRO A 141 22.01 3.04 -11.50
C PRO A 141 22.37 1.71 -10.81
N GLN A 142 22.36 1.69 -9.47
CA GLN A 142 22.63 0.48 -8.68
C GLN A 142 21.42 -0.46 -8.57
N ILE A 143 20.24 -0.08 -9.08
CA ILE A 143 19.03 -0.90 -9.03
C ILE A 143 18.63 -1.28 -10.46
N LYS A 144 18.58 -2.57 -10.74
CA LYS A 144 17.97 -3.08 -11.97
C LYS A 144 16.45 -3.15 -11.79
N ILE A 145 15.70 -2.47 -12.66
CA ILE A 145 14.24 -2.47 -12.63
C ILE A 145 13.67 -3.35 -13.74
N VAL A 146 12.73 -4.21 -13.35
CA VAL A 146 11.87 -4.97 -14.26
C VAL A 146 10.42 -4.57 -14.00
N VAL A 147 9.75 -4.06 -15.02
CA VAL A 147 8.32 -3.70 -14.95
C VAL A 147 7.52 -4.81 -15.62
N THR A 148 6.51 -5.33 -14.92
CA THR A 148 5.76 -6.51 -15.38
C THR A 148 4.96 -6.29 -16.67
N GLY A 149 4.68 -5.02 -17.03
CA GLY A 149 3.68 -4.71 -18.05
C GLY A 149 2.25 -4.91 -17.51
N GLY A 150 1.25 -4.70 -18.33
CA GLY A 150 -0.16 -4.80 -17.95
C GLY A 150 -0.98 -3.56 -18.25
N VAL A 151 -2.22 -3.54 -17.80
CA VAL A 151 -3.13 -2.39 -17.90
C VAL A 151 -3.02 -1.56 -16.63
N ALA A 152 -2.76 -0.26 -16.79
CA ALA A 152 -2.58 0.63 -15.64
C ALA A 152 -3.92 0.95 -14.96
N ARG A 153 -4.00 0.77 -13.64
CA ARG A 153 -5.11 1.25 -12.79
C ARG A 153 -4.80 2.66 -12.29
N PRO A 154 -5.67 3.65 -12.60
CA PRO A 154 -5.43 5.05 -12.21
C PRO A 154 -5.37 5.27 -10.69
N ASN A 155 -6.11 4.47 -9.90
CA ASN A 155 -6.23 4.66 -8.45
C ASN A 155 -5.00 4.18 -7.67
N SER A 156 -4.35 3.09 -8.12
CA SER A 156 -3.22 2.47 -7.44
C SER A 156 -1.88 2.66 -8.15
N TYR A 157 -1.92 3.05 -9.43
CA TYR A 157 -0.78 3.04 -10.35
C TYR A 157 -0.22 1.62 -10.58
N GLU A 158 -0.98 0.58 -10.22
CA GLU A 158 -0.60 -0.79 -10.52
C GLU A 158 -0.96 -1.18 -11.95
N LEU A 159 -0.09 -1.97 -12.54
CA LEU A 159 -0.32 -2.70 -13.77
C LEU A 159 -0.99 -4.03 -13.40
N VAL A 160 -2.09 -4.34 -14.08
CA VAL A 160 -2.90 -5.53 -13.80
C VAL A 160 -3.23 -6.29 -15.09
N GLY A 161 -3.77 -7.48 -14.92
CA GLY A 161 -4.24 -8.32 -16.03
C GLY A 161 -3.23 -9.35 -16.53
N PRO A 162 -3.58 -10.13 -17.57
CA PRO A 162 -2.85 -11.34 -17.96
C PRO A 162 -1.38 -11.12 -18.36
N LEU A 163 -1.01 -9.92 -18.79
CA LEU A 163 0.38 -9.61 -19.13
C LEU A 163 1.29 -9.64 -17.89
N VAL A 164 0.77 -9.29 -16.72
CA VAL A 164 1.51 -9.39 -15.45
C VAL A 164 1.88 -10.83 -15.18
N ASP A 165 0.89 -11.73 -15.23
CA ASP A 165 1.08 -13.18 -15.00
C ASP A 165 2.08 -13.78 -15.99
N THR A 166 2.00 -13.38 -17.26
CA THR A 166 2.90 -13.88 -18.31
C THR A 166 4.36 -13.59 -17.98
N VAL A 167 4.67 -12.41 -17.48
CA VAL A 167 6.03 -12.04 -17.10
C VAL A 167 6.45 -12.74 -15.80
N LEU A 168 5.61 -12.66 -14.75
CA LEU A 168 5.96 -13.18 -13.42
C LEU A 168 6.19 -14.70 -13.42
N ARG A 169 5.44 -15.47 -14.20
CA ARG A 169 5.65 -16.93 -14.32
C ARG A 169 7.02 -17.34 -14.87
N THR A 170 7.76 -16.42 -15.47
CA THR A 170 9.11 -16.66 -15.99
C THR A 170 10.21 -16.23 -15.04
N LEU A 171 9.85 -15.69 -13.87
CA LEU A 171 10.77 -15.13 -12.89
C LEU A 171 10.75 -15.95 -11.59
N ALA A 172 11.87 -15.95 -10.90
CA ALA A 172 11.98 -16.42 -9.52
C ALA A 172 12.53 -15.26 -8.68
N LEU A 173 11.85 -14.94 -7.60
CA LEU A 173 12.19 -13.85 -6.69
C LEU A 173 12.67 -14.42 -5.36
N ASP A 174 13.69 -13.78 -4.76
CA ASP A 174 14.11 -14.14 -3.40
C ASP A 174 13.08 -13.68 -2.38
N TYR A 175 12.56 -12.46 -2.58
CA TYR A 175 11.60 -11.81 -1.70
C TYR A 175 10.46 -11.17 -2.50
N THR A 176 9.29 -11.09 -1.91
CA THR A 176 8.22 -10.18 -2.36
C THR A 176 7.75 -9.35 -1.17
N ILE A 177 7.68 -8.03 -1.35
CA ILE A 177 7.13 -7.09 -0.36
C ILE A 177 5.75 -6.65 -0.84
N LEU A 178 4.72 -7.00 -0.09
CA LEU A 178 3.32 -6.74 -0.41
C LEU A 178 2.72 -5.69 0.53
N GLY A 179 2.31 -4.56 -0.05
CA GLY A 179 1.35 -3.67 0.57
C GLY A 179 -0.07 -4.18 0.32
N VAL A 180 -0.91 -4.13 1.35
CA VAL A 180 -2.26 -4.69 1.30
C VAL A 180 -3.29 -3.73 1.89
N ASP A 181 -4.58 -3.92 1.60
CA ASP A 181 -5.65 -3.14 2.22
C ASP A 181 -6.15 -3.78 3.52
N ALA A 182 -5.94 -5.08 3.69
CA ALA A 182 -6.30 -5.83 4.88
C ALA A 182 -5.41 -7.07 5.04
N VAL A 183 -5.14 -7.47 6.28
CA VAL A 183 -4.50 -8.75 6.61
C VAL A 183 -5.18 -9.37 7.83
N HIS A 184 -5.59 -10.63 7.71
CA HIS A 184 -6.38 -11.33 8.71
C HIS A 184 -5.81 -12.73 8.96
N PRO A 185 -5.69 -13.20 10.24
CA PRO A 185 -5.07 -14.47 10.57
C PRO A 185 -5.67 -15.70 9.85
N ARG A 186 -6.99 -15.66 9.57
CA ARG A 186 -7.69 -16.78 8.90
C ARG A 186 -7.97 -16.55 7.41
N PHE A 187 -7.80 -15.33 6.92
CA PHE A 187 -8.12 -15.00 5.52
C PHE A 187 -6.87 -14.64 4.71
N GLY A 188 -5.77 -14.32 5.37
CA GLY A 188 -4.54 -13.88 4.71
C GLY A 188 -4.55 -12.41 4.31
N ALA A 189 -3.72 -12.08 3.36
CA ALA A 189 -3.57 -10.75 2.79
C ALA A 189 -4.61 -10.50 1.70
N ALA A 190 -5.19 -9.30 1.67
CA ALA A 190 -6.29 -8.97 0.77
C ALA A 190 -6.28 -7.50 0.32
N THR A 191 -6.91 -7.23 -0.81
CA THR A 191 -7.13 -5.89 -1.38
C THR A 191 -8.59 -5.73 -1.82
N HIS A 192 -8.98 -4.50 -2.16
CA HIS A 192 -10.38 -4.19 -2.54
C HIS A 192 -10.69 -4.49 -4.01
N ASP A 193 -9.69 -4.75 -4.84
CA ASP A 193 -9.84 -4.98 -6.27
C ASP A 193 -9.29 -6.36 -6.68
N GLU A 194 -10.08 -7.12 -7.43
CA GLU A 194 -9.73 -8.47 -7.85
C GLU A 194 -8.61 -8.52 -8.87
N SER A 195 -8.48 -7.49 -9.70
CA SER A 195 -7.41 -7.42 -10.70
C SER A 195 -6.06 -7.13 -10.03
N GLU A 196 -6.05 -6.26 -9.01
CA GLU A 196 -4.88 -6.05 -8.15
C GLU A 196 -4.52 -7.32 -7.37
N ALA A 197 -5.53 -7.97 -6.79
CA ALA A 197 -5.31 -9.22 -6.06
C ALA A 197 -4.68 -10.30 -6.94
N GLY A 198 -5.10 -10.41 -8.21
CA GLY A 198 -4.50 -11.32 -9.17
C GLY A 198 -3.03 -11.02 -9.44
N ALA A 199 -2.70 -9.78 -9.76
CA ALA A 199 -1.32 -9.35 -10.02
C ALA A 199 -0.42 -9.54 -8.78
N ASN A 200 -0.91 -9.17 -7.61
CA ASN A 200 -0.17 -9.27 -6.35
C ASN A 200 -0.01 -10.71 -5.87
N ARG A 201 -0.99 -11.59 -6.19
CA ARG A 201 -0.86 -13.04 -6.00
C ARG A 201 0.26 -13.62 -6.84
N ALA A 202 0.35 -13.24 -8.11
CA ALA A 202 1.42 -13.70 -8.98
C ALA A 202 2.81 -13.28 -8.48
N LEU A 203 2.93 -12.08 -7.88
CA LEU A 203 4.16 -11.64 -7.19
C LEU A 203 4.47 -12.51 -5.96
N ALA A 204 3.46 -12.88 -5.18
CA ALA A 204 3.64 -13.75 -4.01
C ALA A 204 4.08 -15.16 -4.42
N GLU A 205 3.45 -15.73 -5.45
CA GLU A 205 3.69 -17.11 -5.91
C GLU A 205 5.08 -17.33 -6.49
N CYS A 206 5.71 -16.30 -7.06
CA CYS A 206 7.06 -16.43 -7.63
C CYS A 206 8.18 -16.12 -6.64
N ALA A 207 7.87 -15.84 -5.35
CA ALA A 207 8.85 -15.46 -4.34
C ALA A 207 9.14 -16.57 -3.33
N GLY A 208 10.40 -16.69 -2.92
CA GLY A 208 10.82 -17.60 -1.86
C GLY A 208 10.38 -17.13 -0.47
N THR A 209 10.29 -15.81 -0.24
CA THR A 209 9.86 -15.21 1.03
C THR A 209 8.87 -14.08 0.77
N VAL A 210 7.69 -14.17 1.38
CA VAL A 210 6.64 -13.15 1.28
C VAL A 210 6.63 -12.28 2.53
N ILE A 211 6.86 -10.98 2.37
CA ILE A 211 6.85 -9.98 3.43
C ILE A 211 5.62 -9.10 3.22
N VAL A 212 4.68 -9.12 4.16
CA VAL A 212 3.54 -8.20 4.14
C VAL A 212 3.89 -6.96 4.97
N VAL A 213 3.66 -5.77 4.40
CA VAL A 213 3.85 -4.48 5.08
C VAL A 213 2.51 -3.79 5.24
N ALA A 214 2.06 -3.63 6.49
CA ALA A 214 0.74 -3.11 6.80
C ALA A 214 0.76 -2.31 8.11
N ASP A 215 0.17 -1.11 8.11
CA ASP A 215 -0.06 -0.41 9.37
C ASP A 215 -1.16 -1.11 10.20
N SER A 216 -1.16 -0.87 11.51
CA SER A 216 -2.06 -1.50 12.48
C SER A 216 -3.54 -1.41 12.12
N SER A 217 -3.96 -0.37 11.40
CA SER A 217 -5.36 -0.20 11.01
C SER A 217 -5.88 -1.24 10.02
N LYS A 218 -4.97 -2.03 9.42
CA LYS A 218 -5.28 -3.06 8.42
C LYS A 218 -5.30 -4.48 9.00
N LEU A 219 -4.80 -4.64 10.23
CA LEU A 219 -4.73 -5.94 10.89
C LEU A 219 -6.10 -6.40 11.41
N GLY A 220 -6.35 -7.71 11.34
CA GLY A 220 -7.62 -8.32 11.74
C GLY A 220 -8.79 -8.01 10.79
N ARG A 221 -8.56 -7.29 9.70
CA ARG A 221 -9.58 -6.92 8.71
C ARG A 221 -9.58 -7.84 7.50
N ARG A 222 -10.69 -7.83 6.77
CA ARG A 222 -10.85 -8.49 5.48
C ARG A 222 -11.13 -7.46 4.40
N ALA A 223 -10.64 -7.71 3.20
CA ALA A 223 -11.00 -6.98 1.99
C ALA A 223 -11.63 -7.94 0.97
N PHE A 224 -12.13 -7.41 -0.14
CA PHE A 224 -12.95 -8.15 -1.10
C PHE A 224 -12.21 -9.31 -1.75
N ALA A 225 -10.97 -9.09 -2.19
CA ALA A 225 -10.21 -10.05 -2.96
C ALA A 225 -8.93 -10.48 -2.23
N GLN A 226 -8.78 -11.78 -2.02
CA GLN A 226 -7.61 -12.37 -1.39
C GLN A 226 -6.40 -12.32 -2.34
N VAL A 227 -5.29 -11.81 -1.84
CA VAL A 227 -3.97 -11.82 -2.51
C VAL A 227 -3.29 -13.17 -2.26
N CYS A 228 -3.12 -13.55 -1.00
CA CYS A 228 -2.54 -14.84 -0.62
C CYS A 228 -3.13 -15.33 0.71
N GLU A 229 -3.05 -16.64 0.92
CA GLU A 229 -3.41 -17.24 2.20
C GLU A 229 -2.42 -16.85 3.30
N THR A 230 -2.84 -16.94 4.56
CA THR A 230 -2.01 -16.62 5.71
C THR A 230 -0.73 -17.45 5.75
N ALA A 231 -0.82 -18.73 5.41
CA ALA A 231 0.32 -19.65 5.38
C ALA A 231 1.40 -19.29 4.33
N ALA A 232 1.08 -18.47 3.33
CA ALA A 232 2.04 -17.98 2.36
C ALA A 232 2.85 -16.77 2.88
N VAL A 233 2.39 -16.11 3.94
CA VAL A 233 3.08 -14.96 4.54
C VAL A 233 4.19 -15.46 5.46
N SER A 234 5.43 -15.08 5.17
CA SER A 234 6.59 -15.43 6.02
C SER A 234 6.80 -14.40 7.12
N ILE A 235 6.69 -13.12 6.77
CA ILE A 235 6.97 -12.00 7.69
C ILE A 235 5.86 -10.96 7.56
N LEU A 236 5.37 -10.46 8.70
CA LEU A 236 4.48 -9.32 8.79
C LEU A 236 5.20 -8.15 9.49
N VAL A 237 5.40 -7.04 8.76
CA VAL A 237 5.96 -5.82 9.35
C VAL A 237 4.83 -4.82 9.59
N THR A 238 4.68 -4.40 10.85
CA THR A 238 3.61 -3.49 11.28
C THR A 238 4.10 -2.47 12.31
N ASP A 239 3.26 -1.48 12.66
CA ASP A 239 3.59 -0.51 13.70
C ASP A 239 3.23 -1.02 15.12
N LYS A 240 3.73 -0.28 16.13
CA LYS A 240 3.54 -0.63 17.56
C LYS A 240 2.09 -0.57 18.05
N GLU A 241 1.20 0.08 17.31
CA GLU A 241 -0.21 0.18 17.63
C GLU A 241 -1.01 -1.08 17.22
N ALA A 242 -0.33 -2.07 16.63
CA ALA A 242 -0.95 -3.34 16.26
C ALA A 242 -1.57 -4.03 17.51
N PRO A 243 -2.86 -4.45 17.45
CA PRO A 243 -3.52 -5.14 18.56
C PRO A 243 -2.76 -6.41 18.94
N GLU A 244 -2.48 -6.59 20.25
CA GLU A 244 -1.65 -7.69 20.77
C GLU A 244 -2.26 -9.05 20.44
N ASP A 245 -3.56 -9.20 20.63
CA ASP A 245 -4.32 -10.42 20.33
C ASP A 245 -4.18 -10.85 18.86
N ILE A 246 -4.20 -9.91 17.94
CA ILE A 246 -4.02 -10.18 16.51
C ILE A 246 -2.57 -10.56 16.20
N VAL A 247 -1.61 -9.91 16.85
CA VAL A 247 -0.18 -10.24 16.69
C VAL A 247 0.10 -11.66 17.20
N GLU A 248 -0.45 -12.03 18.36
CA GLU A 248 -0.34 -13.37 18.92
C GLU A 248 -0.95 -14.44 17.99
N GLU A 249 -2.12 -14.15 17.37
CA GLU A 249 -2.72 -15.07 16.39
C GLU A 249 -1.80 -15.31 15.17
N PHE A 250 -1.16 -14.27 14.61
CA PHE A 250 -0.20 -14.43 13.51
C PHE A 250 1.04 -15.21 13.93
N THR A 251 1.58 -14.91 15.11
CA THR A 251 2.76 -15.61 15.66
C THR A 251 2.46 -17.09 15.91
N ALA A 252 1.28 -17.42 16.42
CA ALA A 252 0.83 -18.80 16.62
C ALA A 252 0.69 -19.59 15.32
N LEU A 253 0.48 -18.90 14.18
CA LEU A 253 0.46 -19.49 12.84
C LEU A 253 1.87 -19.62 12.21
N GLY A 254 2.93 -19.26 12.95
CA GLY A 254 4.32 -19.36 12.48
C GLY A 254 4.81 -18.18 11.65
N ILE A 255 4.08 -17.07 11.65
CA ILE A 255 4.48 -15.84 10.94
C ILE A 255 5.40 -15.04 11.86
N ASP A 256 6.55 -14.59 11.34
CA ASP A 256 7.43 -13.67 12.04
C ASP A 256 6.83 -12.25 12.01
N VAL A 257 6.43 -11.72 13.18
CA VAL A 257 5.79 -10.40 13.29
C VAL A 257 6.77 -9.37 13.83
N LEU A 258 7.17 -8.43 12.97
CA LEU A 258 8.06 -7.33 13.34
C LEU A 258 7.26 -6.06 13.61
N ARG A 259 7.22 -5.60 14.86
CA ARG A 259 6.55 -4.35 15.28
C ARG A 259 7.55 -3.21 15.47
N VAL A 260 7.34 -2.05 14.79
CA VAL A 260 8.27 -0.93 14.70
C VAL A 260 7.64 0.43 15.01
#